data_6f715649d77cc7af568777075ce984b7
#
_entry.id   6f715649d77cc7af568777075ce984b7
#
_cell.length_a   1.000
_cell.length_b   1.000
_cell.length_c   1.000
_cell.angle_alpha   90.00
_cell.angle_beta   90.00
_cell.angle_gamma   90.00
#
_symmetry.space_group_name_H-M   'P 1'
#
loop_
_entity.id
_entity.type
_entity.pdbx_description
1 polymer ?
#
loop_
_entity_poly.entity_id
_entity_poly.type
_entity_poly.pdbx_seq_one_letter_code
_entity_poly.pdbx_strand_id
1 'polypeptide(L)'
;FPPLYGAWAQAGAKILTIPAAFSPLTGKAHWHSLLRARAIETGCYVVASAQTGSHPGTGRKTFGHGLVVDPWGEIILDAGDATGLHFVELDLGAVDRARSRVASLQHNRLYKLRSYPVNDTSS
;
A
#
# COMPACT_ATOMS: atom_id res chain seq x y z
N PHE A 1 -7.25 -4.64 1.13
CA PHE A 1 -8.12 -5.06 0.03
C PHE A 1 -7.64 -4.45 -1.29
N PRO A 2 -6.71 -5.12 -2.00
CA PRO A 2 -6.07 -4.57 -3.19
C PRO A 2 -7.01 -4.08 -4.30
N PRO A 3 -8.11 -4.75 -4.62
CA PRO A 3 -9.02 -4.27 -5.68
C PRO A 3 -9.60 -2.88 -5.42
N LEU A 4 -9.77 -2.50 -4.16
CA LEU A 4 -10.29 -1.19 -3.79
C LEU A 4 -9.34 -0.07 -4.23
N TYR A 5 -8.04 -0.25 -4.00
CA TYR A 5 -7.03 0.74 -4.37
C TYR A 5 -6.95 0.92 -5.88
N GLY A 6 -7.02 -0.18 -6.63
CA GLY A 6 -7.08 -0.13 -8.08
C GLY A 6 -8.32 0.61 -8.60
N ALA A 7 -9.48 0.38 -7.99
CA ALA A 7 -10.71 1.08 -8.35
C ALA A 7 -10.62 2.58 -8.10
N TRP A 8 -10.06 3.00 -6.96
CA TRP A 8 -9.85 4.41 -6.67
C TRP A 8 -8.89 5.07 -7.65
N ALA A 9 -7.81 4.38 -8.00
CA ALA A 9 -6.84 4.90 -8.96
C ALA A 9 -7.46 5.06 -10.36
N GLN A 10 -8.27 4.11 -10.80
CA GLN A 10 -8.99 4.20 -12.07
C GLN A 10 -10.03 5.31 -12.06
N ALA A 11 -10.62 5.62 -10.92
CA ALA A 11 -11.52 6.76 -10.75
C ALA A 11 -10.81 8.12 -10.73
N GLY A 12 -9.49 8.13 -10.81
CA GLY A 12 -8.69 9.36 -10.90
C GLY A 12 -7.93 9.74 -9.64
N ALA A 13 -7.90 8.89 -8.62
CA ALA A 13 -7.14 9.17 -7.41
C ALA A 13 -5.64 9.24 -7.71
N LYS A 14 -4.97 10.21 -7.14
CA LYS A 14 -3.51 10.42 -7.26
C LYS A 14 -2.78 10.18 -5.95
N ILE A 15 -3.50 10.24 -4.84
CA ILE A 15 -2.98 10.02 -3.49
C ILE A 15 -3.89 9.02 -2.81
N LEU A 16 -3.31 7.95 -2.28
CA LEU A 16 -4.00 6.97 -1.46
C LEU A 16 -3.57 7.15 -0.01
N THR A 17 -4.54 7.33 0.89
CA THR A 17 -4.27 7.38 2.32
C THR A 17 -4.64 6.05 2.95
N ILE A 18 -3.73 5.49 3.72
CA ILE A 18 -3.90 4.16 4.32
C ILE A 18 -3.66 4.25 5.83
N PRO A 19 -4.71 4.40 6.64
CA PRO A 19 -4.58 4.22 8.08
C PRO A 19 -4.51 2.73 8.40
N ALA A 20 -3.57 2.32 9.22
CA ALA A 20 -3.41 0.91 9.55
C ALA A 20 -2.76 0.72 10.92
N ALA A 21 -2.97 -0.47 11.49
CA ALA A 21 -2.28 -0.93 12.68
C ALA A 21 -1.81 -2.37 12.41
N PHE A 22 -0.52 -2.59 12.50
CA PHE A 22 0.08 -3.92 12.34
C PHE A 22 0.68 -4.37 13.67
N SER A 23 0.67 -5.67 13.93
CA SER A 23 1.49 -6.22 14.99
C SER A 23 2.98 -6.00 14.65
N PRO A 24 3.87 -5.93 15.66
CA PRO A 24 5.29 -5.72 15.38
C PRO A 24 5.89 -6.76 14.43
N LEU A 25 5.47 -8.01 14.53
CA LEU A 25 5.93 -9.07 13.64
C LEU A 25 5.44 -8.87 12.21
N THR A 26 4.16 -8.64 12.02
CA THR A 26 3.55 -8.43 10.70
C THR A 26 4.06 -7.13 10.06
N GLY A 27 4.15 -6.05 10.84
CA GLY A 27 4.62 -4.77 10.34
C GLY A 27 6.06 -4.84 9.86
N LYS A 28 6.94 -5.48 10.62
CA LYS A 28 8.33 -5.67 10.23
C LYS A 28 8.46 -6.46 8.92
N ALA A 29 7.61 -7.48 8.74
CA ALA A 29 7.68 -8.33 7.55
C ALA A 29 7.02 -7.71 6.32
N HIS A 30 5.96 -6.91 6.49
CA HIS A 30 5.07 -6.59 5.37
C HIS A 30 4.86 -5.11 5.08
N TRP A 31 5.02 -4.23 6.06
CA TRP A 31 4.60 -2.82 5.95
C TRP A 31 5.17 -2.10 4.73
N HIS A 32 6.49 -2.04 4.64
CA HIS A 32 7.15 -1.35 3.53
C HIS A 32 6.83 -1.98 2.18
N SER A 33 6.86 -3.30 2.13
CA SER A 33 6.62 -4.05 0.88
C SER A 33 5.20 -3.85 0.37
N LEU A 34 4.21 -3.91 1.24
CA LEU A 34 2.81 -3.73 0.86
C LEU A 34 2.54 -2.32 0.36
N LEU A 35 3.03 -1.30 1.06
CA LEU A 35 2.80 0.08 0.67
C LEU A 35 3.50 0.43 -0.64
N ARG A 36 4.71 -0.05 -0.83
CA ARG A 36 5.43 0.12 -2.10
C ARG A 36 4.69 -0.56 -3.26
N ALA A 37 4.18 -1.77 -3.03
CA ALA A 37 3.39 -2.48 -4.03
C ALA A 37 2.12 -1.70 -4.41
N ARG A 38 1.41 -1.13 -3.42
CA ARG A 38 0.22 -0.31 -3.70
C ARG A 38 0.56 0.92 -4.54
N ALA A 39 1.66 1.60 -4.24
CA ALA A 39 2.11 2.75 -5.01
C ALA A 39 2.45 2.38 -6.46
N ILE A 40 3.20 1.31 -6.64
CA ILE A 40 3.65 0.86 -7.97
C ILE A 40 2.47 0.44 -8.85
N GLU A 41 1.57 -0.40 -8.35
CA GLU A 41 0.46 -0.93 -9.15
C GLU A 41 -0.62 0.10 -9.45
N THR A 42 -0.78 1.12 -8.62
CA THR A 42 -1.78 2.17 -8.83
C THR A 42 -1.21 3.43 -9.49
N GLY A 43 0.11 3.59 -9.45
CA GLY A 43 0.76 4.82 -9.90
C GLY A 43 0.42 6.03 -9.04
N CYS A 44 0.02 5.82 -7.79
CA CYS A 44 -0.34 6.86 -6.84
C CYS A 44 0.76 7.10 -5.83
N TYR A 45 0.76 8.30 -5.22
CA TYR A 45 1.39 8.46 -3.91
C TYR A 45 0.61 7.67 -2.87
N VAL A 46 1.32 7.04 -1.96
CA VAL A 46 0.73 6.37 -0.80
C VAL A 46 1.18 7.10 0.46
N VAL A 47 0.22 7.59 1.21
CA VAL A 47 0.45 8.23 2.51
C VAL A 47 -0.16 7.33 3.56
N ALA A 48 0.68 6.70 4.35
CA ALA A 48 0.25 5.74 5.35
C ALA A 48 0.63 6.22 6.74
N SER A 49 -0.29 6.06 7.67
CA SER A 49 -0.04 6.31 9.08
C SER A 49 -0.37 5.07 9.89
N ALA A 50 0.49 4.73 10.82
CA ALA A 50 0.28 3.62 11.72
C ALA A 50 0.46 4.09 13.17
N GLN A 51 -0.31 3.48 14.06
CA GLN A 51 -0.18 3.75 15.49
C GLN A 51 1.08 3.09 16.04
N THR A 52 1.77 3.80 16.94
CA THR A 52 2.93 3.29 17.65
C THR A 52 2.59 3.00 19.10
N GLY A 53 3.38 2.12 19.74
CA GLY A 53 3.33 1.87 21.16
C GLY A 53 2.31 0.83 21.59
N SER A 54 1.96 0.90 22.87
CA SER A 54 1.01 -0.04 23.50
C SER A 54 -0.38 0.56 23.56
N HIS A 55 -1.39 -0.24 23.26
CA HIS A 55 -2.79 0.18 23.42
C HIS A 55 -3.22 0.02 24.88
N PRO A 56 -3.74 1.09 25.54
CA PRO A 56 -4.22 0.99 26.91
C PRO A 56 -5.30 -0.06 27.07
N GLY A 57 -5.22 -0.85 28.13
CA GLY A 57 -6.22 -1.86 28.50
C GLY A 57 -6.10 -3.18 27.78
N THR A 58 -5.36 -3.30 26.69
CA THR A 58 -5.19 -4.54 25.94
C THR A 58 -3.78 -5.11 25.99
N GLY A 59 -2.79 -4.31 26.38
CA GLY A 59 -1.39 -4.68 26.31
C GLY A 59 -0.85 -4.89 24.89
N ARG A 60 -1.64 -4.61 23.88
CA ARG A 60 -1.24 -4.73 22.48
C ARG A 60 -0.26 -3.65 22.08
N LYS A 61 0.77 -4.05 21.36
CA LYS A 61 1.70 -3.13 20.70
C LYS A 61 1.41 -3.13 19.20
N THR A 62 1.55 -1.97 18.57
CA THR A 62 1.45 -1.84 17.13
C THR A 62 2.77 -1.36 16.55
N PHE A 63 3.04 -1.78 15.31
CA PHE A 63 4.20 -1.32 14.56
C PHE A 63 3.90 0.08 14.02
N GLY A 64 4.70 1.05 14.49
CA GLY A 64 4.61 2.41 13.97
C GLY A 64 5.46 2.54 12.73
N HIS A 65 5.48 3.31 11.90
CA HIS A 65 6.14 3.69 10.66
C HIS A 65 5.15 4.42 9.76
N GLY A 66 4.95 5.71 10.02
CA GLY A 66 4.32 6.59 9.06
C GLY A 66 5.20 6.66 7.81
N LEU A 67 4.63 6.42 6.66
CA LEU A 67 5.36 6.31 5.40
C LEU A 67 4.69 7.13 4.31
N VAL A 68 5.52 7.74 3.46
CA VAL A 68 5.08 8.27 2.18
C VAL A 68 5.89 7.62 1.07
N VAL A 69 5.21 7.04 0.12
CA VAL A 69 5.80 6.36 -1.04
C VAL A 69 5.36 7.07 -2.30
N ASP A 70 6.30 7.31 -3.21
CA ASP A 70 6.00 7.95 -4.49
C ASP A 70 5.38 6.97 -5.51
N PRO A 71 4.85 7.46 -6.63
CA PRO A 71 4.23 6.59 -7.64
C PRO A 71 5.16 5.56 -8.27
N TRP A 72 6.46 5.72 -8.13
CA TRP A 72 7.45 4.77 -8.62
C TRP A 72 7.82 3.70 -7.59
N GLY A 73 7.30 3.82 -6.37
CA GLY A 73 7.56 2.89 -5.27
C GLY A 73 8.73 3.29 -4.37
N GLU A 74 9.25 4.50 -4.54
CA GLU A 74 10.34 5.01 -3.70
C GLU A 74 9.78 5.59 -2.40
N ILE A 75 10.39 5.24 -1.28
CA ILE A 75 10.02 5.78 0.02
C ILE A 75 10.65 7.17 0.15
N ILE A 76 9.82 8.20 0.20
CA ILE A 76 10.26 9.59 0.30
C ILE A 76 10.18 10.16 1.71
N LEU A 77 9.45 9.49 2.59
CA LEU A 77 9.40 9.81 4.02
C LEU A 77 9.15 8.53 4.81
N ASP A 78 9.99 8.28 5.79
CA ASP A 78 9.80 7.22 6.79
C ASP A 78 9.95 7.87 8.17
N ALA A 79 8.85 8.00 8.90
CA ALA A 79 8.85 8.59 10.22
C ALA A 79 9.40 7.63 11.30
N GLY A 80 9.55 6.35 10.98
CA GLY A 80 9.98 5.35 11.95
C GLY A 80 9.03 5.30 13.14
N ASP A 81 9.58 5.25 14.34
CA ASP A 81 8.82 5.28 15.60
C ASP A 81 8.60 6.70 16.13
N ALA A 82 9.04 7.71 15.40
CA ALA A 82 8.93 9.10 15.83
C ALA A 82 7.49 9.56 15.82
N THR A 83 7.07 10.19 16.92
CA THR A 83 5.80 10.89 16.99
C THR A 83 6.01 12.36 16.62
N GLY A 84 4.97 13.00 16.12
CA GLY A 84 5.02 14.41 15.78
C GLY A 84 4.49 14.70 14.39
N LEU A 85 4.76 15.89 13.92
CA LEU A 85 4.29 16.39 12.64
C LEU A 85 5.43 16.32 11.63
N HIS A 86 5.16 15.68 10.49
CA HIS A 86 6.11 15.52 9.41
C HIS A 86 5.54 16.12 8.13
N PHE A 87 6.38 16.77 7.35
CA PHE A 87 5.98 17.42 6.10
C PHE A 87 6.75 16.82 4.94
N VAL A 88 6.07 16.64 3.82
CA VAL A 88 6.67 16.20 2.58
C VAL A 88 5.97 16.90 1.42
N GLU A 89 6.73 17.26 0.40
CA GLU A 89 6.20 17.85 -0.81
C GLU A 89 5.89 16.75 -1.83
N LEU A 90 4.67 16.79 -2.40
CA LEU A 90 4.24 15.84 -3.41
C LEU A 90 4.15 16.53 -4.77
N ASP A 91 4.76 15.93 -5.77
CA ASP A 91 4.61 16.35 -7.18
C ASP A 91 3.55 15.46 -7.84
N LEU A 92 2.34 16.01 -8.02
CA LEU A 92 1.25 15.24 -8.63
C LEU A 92 1.52 14.90 -10.10
N GLY A 93 2.40 15.62 -10.78
CA GLY A 93 2.85 15.24 -12.12
C GLY A 93 3.61 13.92 -12.16
N ALA A 94 4.19 13.50 -11.04
CA ALA A 94 4.85 12.21 -10.94
C ALA A 94 3.87 11.03 -11.12
N VAL A 95 2.61 11.22 -10.78
CA VAL A 95 1.56 10.21 -11.01
C VAL A 95 1.38 9.95 -12.50
N ASP A 96 1.23 11.02 -13.29
CA ASP A 96 1.04 10.89 -14.73
C ASP A 96 2.28 10.28 -15.40
N ARG A 97 3.47 10.69 -14.97
CA ARG A 97 4.73 10.15 -15.48
C ARG A 97 4.87 8.65 -15.18
N ALA A 98 4.54 8.24 -13.97
CA ALA A 98 4.59 6.83 -13.59
C ALA A 98 3.60 5.99 -14.39
N ARG A 99 2.37 6.48 -14.55
CA ARG A 99 1.31 5.79 -15.30
C ARG A 99 1.61 5.65 -16.78
N SER A 100 2.32 6.61 -17.37
CA SER A 100 2.72 6.49 -18.77
C SER A 100 3.85 5.46 -18.98
N ARG A 101 4.68 5.22 -17.98
CA ARG A 101 5.75 4.21 -18.03
C ARG A 101 5.28 2.81 -17.66
N VAL A 102 4.39 2.72 -16.68
CA VAL A 102 3.83 1.45 -16.20
C VAL A 102 2.32 1.49 -16.37
N ALA A 103 1.82 0.90 -17.42
CA ALA A 103 0.41 0.97 -17.80
C ALA A 103 -0.46 -0.08 -17.09
N SER A 104 -0.15 -0.42 -15.84
CA SER A 104 -0.83 -1.50 -15.11
C SER A 104 -2.33 -1.28 -14.96
N LEU A 105 -2.78 -0.03 -14.77
CA LEU A 105 -4.20 0.29 -14.69
C LEU A 105 -4.92 0.09 -16.04
N GLN A 106 -4.22 0.36 -17.16
CA GLN A 106 -4.76 0.17 -18.50
C GLN A 106 -4.85 -1.31 -18.88
N HIS A 107 -4.04 -2.16 -18.25
CA HIS A 107 -4.03 -3.59 -18.47
C HIS A 107 -5.05 -4.33 -17.59
N ASN A 108 -5.78 -3.61 -16.76
CA ASN A 108 -6.80 -4.22 -15.92
C ASN A 108 -7.93 -4.78 -16.78
N ARG A 109 -8.33 -6.01 -16.51
CA ARG A 109 -9.36 -6.72 -17.27
C ARG A 109 -10.36 -7.38 -16.32
N LEU A 110 -11.62 -7.42 -16.74
CA LEU A 110 -12.60 -8.27 -16.08
C LEU A 110 -12.30 -9.73 -16.40
N TYR A 111 -12.37 -10.57 -15.39
CA TYR A 111 -12.13 -11.99 -15.56
C TYR A 111 -13.03 -12.80 -14.64
N LYS A 112 -13.24 -14.06 -15.00
CA LYS A 112 -13.90 -15.03 -14.14
C LYS A 112 -12.92 -16.17 -13.86
N LEU A 113 -12.78 -16.48 -12.59
CA LEU A 113 -12.05 -17.67 -12.19
C LEU A 113 -12.97 -18.88 -12.33
N ARG A 114 -12.47 -19.92 -12.99
CA ARG A 114 -13.12 -21.22 -13.01
C ARG A 114 -12.25 -22.19 -12.24
N SER A 115 -12.85 -22.87 -11.28
CA SER A 115 -12.19 -23.97 -10.61
C SER A 115 -12.48 -25.27 -11.35
N TYR A 116 -11.46 -26.04 -11.59
CA TYR A 116 -11.61 -27.39 -12.10
C TYR A 116 -11.26 -28.36 -10.99
N PRO A 117 -12.04 -29.45 -10.83
CA PRO A 117 -11.68 -30.45 -9.85
C PRO A 117 -10.30 -31.03 -10.20
N VAL A 118 -9.42 -31.02 -9.22
CA VAL A 118 -8.14 -31.72 -9.36
C VAL A 118 -8.46 -33.21 -9.24
N ASN A 119 -8.28 -33.95 -10.31
CA ASN A 119 -8.36 -35.39 -10.24
C ASN A 119 -7.21 -35.89 -9.37
N ASP A 120 -7.55 -36.41 -8.20
CA ASP A 120 -6.58 -37.06 -7.35
C ASP A 120 -6.18 -38.38 -8.01
N THR A 121 -5.02 -38.37 -8.66
CA THR A 121 -4.45 -39.57 -9.25
C THR A 121 -3.55 -40.35 -8.32
N SER A 122 -3.53 -39.99 -7.06
CA SER A 122 -2.79 -40.76 -6.05
C SER A 122 -3.48 -42.11 -5.84
N SER A 123 -2.91 -43.12 -6.37
CA SER A 123 -3.30 -44.51 -6.12
C SER A 123 -2.59 -45.05 -4.88
#